data_5f5d78cbee0df7ead0133c1cd974691f
#
_entry.id   5f5d78cbee0df7ead0133c1cd974691f
#
_cell.length_a   1.000
_cell.length_b   1.000
_cell.length_c   1.000
_cell.angle_alpha   90.00
_cell.angle_beta   90.00
_cell.angle_gamma   90.00
#
_symmetry.space_group_name_H-M   'P 1'
#
loop_
_entity.id
_entity.type
_entity.pdbx_description
1 polymer ?
#
loop_
_entity_poly.entity_id
_entity_poly.type
_entity_poly.pdbx_seq_one_letter_code
_entity_poly.pdbx_strand_id
1 'polypeptide(L)'
;IDVSGLTFGTNGWLLDFADSSDLGNDVSGNDNDYASSGLAANDQVTDTPTNNHATWNVLNEWSDNVFSDGNLTITTLAPGYFRVPITTIGATTGKFYCEMSFSDDGASNDVAFGIDDGKSAQGLSSLTDNTSTTGGNFIGYKQNGEKYIGATTSAFGATYTAGDVIGIALDLDDGTPHVEFYKNNSSEGTVNLVTTGIPYFFSAKTFSGAAVYTANFGQSAFTYTPPTGFVALNTANLATPTIPDGTAHFQATLYTGNGSVRNIDQTGNSTFQPDFVW
;
A
#
# COMPACT_ATOMS: atom_id res chain seq x y z
N ILE A 1 -2.99 -16.76 13.26
CA ILE A 1 -2.50 -17.60 14.40
C ILE A 1 -3.73 -17.96 15.21
N ASP A 2 -3.98 -19.26 15.40
CA ASP A 2 -5.03 -19.72 16.31
C ASP A 2 -4.53 -19.61 17.76
N VAL A 3 -5.21 -18.81 18.55
CA VAL A 3 -4.91 -18.55 19.97
C VAL A 3 -5.87 -19.25 20.91
N SER A 4 -6.87 -20.00 20.39
CA SER A 4 -7.95 -20.63 21.19
C SER A 4 -7.44 -21.69 22.16
N GLY A 5 -6.24 -22.26 21.93
CA GLY A 5 -5.60 -23.23 22.82
C GLY A 5 -4.59 -22.65 23.81
N LEU A 6 -4.42 -21.33 23.85
CA LEU A 6 -3.46 -20.69 24.75
C LEU A 6 -4.08 -20.45 26.13
N THR A 7 -3.31 -20.72 27.16
CA THR A 7 -3.65 -20.37 28.54
C THR A 7 -2.83 -19.15 28.93
N PHE A 8 -3.52 -18.04 29.18
CA PHE A 8 -2.89 -16.82 29.66
C PHE A 8 -2.76 -16.92 31.20
N GLY A 9 -1.54 -16.69 31.72
CA GLY A 9 -1.35 -16.59 33.17
C GLY A 9 -1.99 -15.29 33.69
N THR A 10 -2.08 -15.13 35.02
CA THR A 10 -2.77 -14.00 35.68
C THR A 10 -2.33 -12.62 35.15
N ASN A 11 -1.11 -12.47 34.69
CA ASN A 11 -0.57 -11.23 34.11
C ASN A 11 -0.52 -11.30 32.57
N GLY A 12 -1.09 -12.34 31.96
CA GLY A 12 -1.18 -12.46 30.51
C GLY A 12 -2.34 -11.62 29.95
N TRP A 13 -2.23 -11.23 28.71
CA TRP A 13 -3.24 -10.46 28.00
C TRP A 13 -3.31 -10.86 26.53
N LEU A 14 -4.41 -10.57 25.89
CA LEU A 14 -4.63 -10.73 24.45
C LEU A 14 -5.44 -9.53 23.95
N LEU A 15 -4.83 -8.75 23.05
CA LEU A 15 -5.54 -7.67 22.37
C LEU A 15 -5.88 -8.16 20.95
N ASP A 16 -7.16 -8.19 20.61
CA ASP A 16 -7.64 -8.54 19.27
C ASP A 16 -8.05 -7.32 18.45
N PHE A 17 -8.08 -6.13 19.09
CA PHE A 17 -8.46 -4.85 18.51
C PHE A 17 -9.82 -4.85 17.81
N ALA A 18 -10.73 -5.75 18.18
CA ALA A 18 -12.04 -5.90 17.54
C ALA A 18 -13.03 -4.81 17.96
N ASP A 19 -12.90 -4.28 19.17
CA ASP A 19 -13.74 -3.18 19.66
C ASP A 19 -13.12 -1.82 19.34
N SER A 20 -13.68 -1.12 18.33
CA SER A 20 -13.20 0.21 17.93
C SER A 20 -13.41 1.30 18.98
N SER A 21 -14.24 1.07 20.00
CA SER A 21 -14.46 1.99 21.11
C SER A 21 -13.47 1.79 22.26
N ASP A 22 -12.84 0.62 22.33
CA ASP A 22 -11.82 0.27 23.33
C ASP A 22 -10.72 -0.61 22.72
N LEU A 23 -9.78 0.00 22.03
CA LEU A 23 -8.65 -0.70 21.38
C LEU A 23 -7.65 -1.28 22.39
N GLY A 24 -7.79 -0.98 23.69
CA GLY A 24 -6.98 -1.52 24.77
C GLY A 24 -7.60 -2.71 25.51
N ASN A 25 -8.79 -3.15 25.10
CA ASN A 25 -9.53 -4.23 25.76
C ASN A 25 -8.78 -5.57 25.71
N ASP A 26 -8.57 -6.20 26.88
CA ASP A 26 -7.98 -7.53 27.01
C ASP A 26 -9.05 -8.62 26.90
N VAL A 27 -9.03 -9.37 25.81
CA VAL A 27 -9.95 -10.50 25.57
C VAL A 27 -9.39 -11.85 26.06
N SER A 28 -8.30 -11.86 26.83
CA SER A 28 -7.74 -13.10 27.41
C SER A 28 -8.59 -13.68 28.55
N GLY A 29 -9.52 -12.88 29.10
CA GLY A 29 -10.32 -13.23 30.28
C GLY A 29 -9.68 -12.86 31.62
N ASN A 30 -8.56 -12.14 31.62
CA ASN A 30 -7.88 -11.67 32.82
C ASN A 30 -8.19 -10.22 33.18
N ASP A 31 -8.90 -9.47 32.32
CA ASP A 31 -9.21 -8.04 32.45
C ASP A 31 -7.94 -7.16 32.67
N ASN A 32 -6.85 -7.51 32.00
CA ASN A 32 -5.61 -6.74 32.02
C ASN A 32 -5.63 -5.68 30.91
N ASP A 33 -6.64 -4.81 30.91
CA ASP A 33 -6.87 -3.77 29.91
C ASP A 33 -5.74 -2.75 29.87
N TYR A 34 -5.50 -2.21 28.69
CA TYR A 34 -4.56 -1.12 28.46
C TYR A 34 -5.32 0.17 28.16
N ALA A 35 -4.99 1.24 28.86
CA ALA A 35 -5.49 2.56 28.50
C ALA A 35 -4.89 2.99 27.16
N SER A 36 -5.71 3.10 26.13
CA SER A 36 -5.28 3.65 24.84
C SER A 36 -5.01 5.15 24.95
N SER A 37 -3.97 5.63 24.26
CA SER A 37 -3.66 7.05 24.15
C SER A 37 -3.33 7.39 22.70
N GLY A 38 -4.09 8.32 22.12
CA GLY A 38 -3.91 8.74 20.72
C GLY A 38 -4.48 7.77 19.69
N LEU A 39 -5.13 6.67 20.11
CA LEU A 39 -5.85 5.74 19.23
C LEU A 39 -7.32 6.12 19.14
N ALA A 40 -7.90 5.98 17.96
CA ALA A 40 -9.31 6.23 17.67
C ALA A 40 -9.86 5.12 16.76
N ALA A 41 -11.16 5.11 16.52
CA ALA A 41 -11.81 4.08 15.70
C ALA A 41 -11.27 3.98 14.25
N ASN A 42 -10.72 5.05 13.71
CA ASN A 42 -10.08 5.07 12.39
C ASN A 42 -8.69 4.40 12.36
N ASP A 43 -8.11 4.10 13.52
CA ASP A 43 -6.87 3.32 13.61
C ASP A 43 -7.14 1.81 13.54
N GLN A 44 -8.41 1.39 13.67
CA GLN A 44 -8.82 0.00 13.48
C GLN A 44 -8.90 -0.31 11.98
N VAL A 45 -8.17 -1.34 11.55
CA VAL A 45 -8.15 -1.82 10.17
C VAL A 45 -8.42 -3.33 10.12
N THR A 46 -8.77 -3.83 8.93
CA THR A 46 -9.07 -5.25 8.72
C THR A 46 -7.83 -6.11 8.51
N ASP A 47 -6.65 -5.57 8.71
CA ASP A 47 -5.39 -6.28 8.56
C ASP A 47 -5.24 -7.41 9.60
N THR A 48 -4.59 -8.47 9.18
CA THR A 48 -4.26 -9.63 10.02
C THR A 48 -2.77 -9.96 9.90
N PRO A 49 -2.20 -10.82 10.75
CA PRO A 49 -0.80 -11.23 10.60
C PRO A 49 -0.43 -11.84 9.24
N THR A 50 -1.42 -12.31 8.48
CA THR A 50 -1.22 -12.99 7.19
C THR A 50 -1.85 -12.26 6.00
N ASN A 51 -2.68 -11.26 6.25
CA ASN A 51 -3.34 -10.48 5.20
C ASN A 51 -3.23 -9.00 5.53
N ASN A 52 -2.43 -8.28 4.77
CA ASN A 52 -2.15 -6.86 4.98
C ASN A 52 -2.54 -6.06 3.75
N HIS A 53 -3.23 -4.94 3.96
CA HIS A 53 -3.52 -3.98 2.92
C HIS A 53 -2.30 -3.12 2.61
N ALA A 54 -2.28 -2.55 1.42
CA ALA A 54 -1.30 -1.53 1.08
C ALA A 54 -1.44 -0.30 1.99
N THR A 55 -0.33 0.34 2.28
CA THR A 55 -0.25 1.66 2.91
C THR A 55 0.76 2.51 2.15
N TRP A 56 0.86 3.78 2.44
CA TRP A 56 1.95 4.60 1.91
C TRP A 56 3.30 4.08 2.41
N ASN A 57 4.28 3.99 1.52
CA ASN A 57 5.62 3.49 1.84
C ASN A 57 6.51 4.60 2.40
N VAL A 58 6.64 4.66 3.71
CA VAL A 58 7.47 5.66 4.41
C VAL A 58 8.96 5.55 4.09
N LEU A 59 9.43 4.41 3.56
CA LEU A 59 10.82 4.19 3.19
C LEU A 59 11.16 4.70 1.78
N ASN A 60 10.13 5.04 1.00
CA ASN A 60 10.30 5.55 -0.37
C ASN A 60 9.96 7.04 -0.47
N GLU A 61 10.16 7.79 0.62
CA GLU A 61 9.74 9.17 0.74
C GLU A 61 10.85 10.10 1.22
N TRP A 62 10.67 11.38 0.92
CA TRP A 62 11.48 12.47 1.43
C TRP A 62 11.14 12.80 2.88
N SER A 63 12.14 13.32 3.60
CA SER A 63 12.08 13.62 5.04
C SER A 63 11.04 14.67 5.45
N ASP A 64 10.36 15.32 4.51
CA ASP A 64 9.43 16.43 4.74
C ASP A 64 7.95 16.05 4.50
N ASN A 65 7.63 14.77 4.33
CA ASN A 65 6.27 14.29 4.43
C ASN A 65 5.98 13.74 5.84
N VAL A 66 4.81 14.07 6.36
CA VAL A 66 4.32 13.50 7.62
C VAL A 66 3.24 12.48 7.30
N PHE A 67 3.43 11.26 7.80
CA PHE A 67 2.47 10.16 7.66
C PHE A 67 1.67 10.03 8.94
N SER A 68 0.38 9.82 8.82
CA SER A 68 -0.56 9.61 9.92
C SER A 68 -1.62 8.58 9.56
N ASP A 69 -2.53 8.27 10.48
CA ASP A 69 -3.62 7.31 10.30
C ASP A 69 -3.13 5.97 9.74
N GLY A 70 -2.17 5.34 10.40
CA GLY A 70 -1.60 4.08 9.95
C GLY A 70 -0.89 4.15 8.58
N ASN A 71 -0.29 5.30 8.24
CA ASN A 71 0.32 5.60 6.94
C ASN A 71 -0.69 5.65 5.78
N LEU A 72 -1.90 6.11 6.05
CA LEU A 72 -2.94 6.30 5.03
C LEU A 72 -3.11 7.76 4.65
N THR A 73 -2.73 8.67 5.54
CA THR A 73 -2.75 10.12 5.32
C THR A 73 -1.34 10.66 5.20
N ILE A 74 -1.13 11.52 4.22
CA ILE A 74 0.12 12.25 4.02
C ILE A 74 -0.14 13.75 4.11
N THR A 75 0.67 14.44 4.93
CA THR A 75 0.78 15.90 4.93
C THR A 75 2.15 16.28 4.36
N THR A 76 2.15 17.04 3.27
CA THR A 76 3.40 17.54 2.68
C THR A 76 3.78 18.88 3.32
N LEU A 77 5.06 19.07 3.69
CA LEU A 77 5.48 20.24 4.49
C LEU A 77 6.20 21.34 3.70
N ALA A 78 6.90 20.98 2.63
CA ALA A 78 7.73 21.94 1.90
C ALA A 78 7.21 22.18 0.48
N PRO A 79 7.05 23.45 0.05
CA PRO A 79 6.65 23.79 -1.31
C PRO A 79 7.82 23.63 -2.31
N GLY A 80 7.49 23.53 -3.60
CA GLY A 80 8.45 23.67 -4.68
C GLY A 80 9.12 22.38 -5.14
N TYR A 81 8.67 21.22 -4.68
CA TYR A 81 9.15 19.91 -5.14
C TYR A 81 7.98 18.98 -5.47
N PHE A 82 8.11 18.24 -6.56
CA PHE A 82 7.18 17.16 -6.83
C PHE A 82 7.47 15.97 -5.92
N ARG A 83 6.43 15.43 -5.30
CA ARG A 83 6.47 14.23 -4.47
C ARG A 83 5.57 13.20 -5.09
N VAL A 84 6.06 11.98 -5.20
CA VAL A 84 5.35 10.85 -5.80
C VAL A 84 5.42 9.67 -4.84
N PRO A 85 4.70 9.73 -3.69
CA PRO A 85 4.61 8.59 -2.78
C PRO A 85 3.99 7.40 -3.50
N ILE A 86 4.46 6.22 -3.17
CA ILE A 86 3.93 4.95 -3.65
C ILE A 86 3.48 4.08 -2.49
N THR A 87 2.63 3.11 -2.78
CA THR A 87 2.20 2.11 -1.80
C THR A 87 3.30 1.12 -1.44
N THR A 88 3.17 0.47 -0.28
CA THR A 88 4.05 -0.63 0.19
C THR A 88 3.92 -1.89 -0.67
N ILE A 89 2.80 -2.07 -1.36
CA ILE A 89 2.51 -3.21 -2.22
C ILE A 89 2.33 -2.69 -3.65
N GLY A 90 2.95 -3.38 -4.61
CA GLY A 90 2.72 -3.22 -6.04
C GLY A 90 2.32 -4.54 -6.68
N ALA A 91 1.69 -4.48 -7.84
CA ALA A 91 1.21 -5.65 -8.56
C ALA A 91 1.67 -5.66 -10.02
N THR A 92 1.88 -6.84 -10.58
CA THR A 92 2.20 -7.07 -12.00
C THR A 92 1.03 -7.68 -12.77
N THR A 93 0.04 -8.22 -12.06
CA THR A 93 -1.18 -8.86 -12.57
C THR A 93 -2.31 -8.61 -11.60
N GLY A 94 -3.55 -8.75 -12.03
CA GLY A 94 -4.74 -8.57 -11.20
C GLY A 94 -5.49 -7.27 -11.51
N LYS A 95 -6.64 -7.11 -10.84
CA LYS A 95 -7.51 -5.93 -10.95
C LYS A 95 -7.71 -5.33 -9.57
N PHE A 96 -7.17 -4.14 -9.34
CA PHE A 96 -7.15 -3.51 -8.03
C PHE A 96 -7.85 -2.16 -8.03
N TYR A 97 -8.49 -1.85 -6.90
CA TYR A 97 -9.19 -0.59 -6.69
C TYR A 97 -8.74 0.07 -5.39
N CYS A 98 -8.65 1.39 -5.41
CA CYS A 98 -8.52 2.20 -4.22
C CYS A 98 -9.30 3.51 -4.36
N GLU A 99 -9.47 4.20 -3.23
CA GLU A 99 -10.05 5.53 -3.18
C GLU A 99 -9.07 6.51 -2.56
N MET A 100 -9.00 7.72 -3.14
CA MET A 100 -8.16 8.80 -2.60
C MET A 100 -8.96 10.11 -2.59
N SER A 101 -8.68 10.93 -1.59
CA SER A 101 -9.23 12.27 -1.46
C SER A 101 -8.20 13.22 -0.87
N PHE A 102 -8.40 14.51 -0.98
CA PHE A 102 -7.62 15.49 -0.25
C PHE A 102 -8.52 16.44 0.54
N SER A 103 -8.04 16.94 1.64
CA SER A 103 -8.69 17.97 2.46
C SER A 103 -8.06 19.35 2.26
N ASP A 104 -6.78 19.38 1.88
CA ASP A 104 -6.04 20.61 1.57
C ASP A 104 -5.13 20.34 0.37
N ASP A 105 -5.13 21.24 -0.63
CA ASP A 105 -4.26 21.17 -1.81
C ASP A 105 -3.01 22.05 -1.69
N GLY A 106 -2.83 22.69 -0.52
CA GLY A 106 -1.73 23.62 -0.28
C GLY A 106 -1.77 24.87 -1.17
N ALA A 107 -2.94 25.21 -1.72
CA ALA A 107 -3.20 26.36 -2.59
C ALA A 107 -2.44 26.32 -3.94
N SER A 108 -2.08 25.13 -4.45
CA SER A 108 -1.35 25.01 -5.72
C SER A 108 -2.15 24.46 -6.89
N ASN A 109 -3.34 23.88 -6.63
CA ASN A 109 -4.15 23.19 -7.65
C ASN A 109 -3.35 22.09 -8.40
N ASP A 110 -2.45 21.37 -7.69
CA ASP A 110 -1.52 20.43 -8.32
C ASP A 110 -1.53 19.03 -7.69
N VAL A 111 -2.63 18.68 -7.01
CA VAL A 111 -2.83 17.31 -6.51
C VAL A 111 -3.28 16.42 -7.66
N ALA A 112 -2.61 15.29 -7.81
CA ALA A 112 -3.01 14.23 -8.72
C ALA A 112 -2.93 12.86 -8.03
N PHE A 113 -3.90 12.00 -8.30
CA PHE A 113 -3.96 10.63 -7.81
C PHE A 113 -3.83 9.65 -8.96
N GLY A 114 -3.14 8.54 -8.73
CA GLY A 114 -2.90 7.59 -9.81
C GLY A 114 -2.05 6.39 -9.44
N ILE A 115 -1.17 6.03 -10.37
CA ILE A 115 -0.27 4.88 -10.27
C ILE A 115 1.14 5.26 -10.71
N ASP A 116 2.15 4.52 -10.24
CA ASP A 116 3.55 4.70 -10.59
C ASP A 116 4.28 3.35 -10.69
N ASP A 117 5.32 3.25 -11.51
CA ASP A 117 6.16 2.06 -11.64
C ASP A 117 7.28 1.96 -10.58
N GLY A 118 7.21 2.80 -9.55
CA GLY A 118 8.17 2.84 -8.44
C GLY A 118 9.48 3.54 -8.76
N LYS A 119 9.62 4.16 -9.92
CA LYS A 119 10.86 4.83 -10.32
C LYS A 119 10.81 6.35 -10.19
N SER A 120 9.61 6.94 -10.13
CA SER A 120 9.45 8.40 -10.08
C SER A 120 9.95 9.03 -8.78
N ALA A 121 9.95 8.31 -7.67
CA ALA A 121 10.25 8.81 -6.33
C ALA A 121 11.71 8.61 -5.87
N GLN A 122 12.53 7.87 -6.62
CA GLN A 122 13.84 7.42 -6.15
C GLN A 122 14.92 8.51 -6.20
N GLY A 123 15.14 9.17 -5.07
CA GLY A 123 16.46 9.78 -4.78
C GLY A 123 16.76 11.16 -5.37
N LEU A 124 15.80 11.99 -5.73
CA LEU A 124 16.05 13.29 -6.34
C LEU A 124 15.76 14.46 -5.40
N SER A 125 16.84 15.17 -5.03
CA SER A 125 16.82 16.37 -4.18
C SER A 125 16.26 17.63 -4.86
N SER A 126 15.74 17.54 -6.08
CA SER A 126 15.29 18.72 -6.81
C SER A 126 14.47 18.32 -8.05
N LEU A 127 13.23 17.89 -7.89
CA LEU A 127 12.28 17.92 -9.00
C LEU A 127 11.66 19.32 -9.06
N THR A 128 12.38 20.28 -9.61
CA THR A 128 11.87 21.64 -9.85
C THR A 128 11.04 21.73 -11.13
N ASP A 129 11.04 20.68 -11.91
CA ASP A 129 10.21 20.54 -13.10
C ASP A 129 9.38 19.26 -13.06
N ASN A 130 8.32 19.23 -13.86
CA ASN A 130 7.41 18.10 -14.00
C ASN A 130 8.05 16.90 -14.74
N THR A 131 9.34 16.98 -15.02
CA THR A 131 10.05 15.92 -15.73
C THR A 131 10.53 14.88 -14.74
N SER A 132 10.02 13.66 -14.83
CA SER A 132 10.64 12.50 -14.20
C SER A 132 11.99 12.26 -14.88
N THR A 133 13.05 12.89 -14.36
CA THR A 133 14.41 12.73 -14.91
C THR A 133 14.98 11.34 -14.68
N THR A 134 14.27 10.48 -13.93
CA THR A 134 14.63 9.08 -13.67
C THR A 134 13.87 8.07 -14.51
N GLY A 135 13.00 8.51 -15.42
CA GLY A 135 12.27 7.61 -16.33
C GLY A 135 11.09 6.87 -15.68
N GLY A 136 10.55 7.35 -14.57
CA GLY A 136 9.33 6.81 -13.96
C GLY A 136 8.08 7.10 -14.78
N ASN A 137 7.10 6.20 -14.67
CA ASN A 137 5.85 6.24 -15.44
C ASN A 137 4.67 6.58 -14.53
N PHE A 138 4.67 7.77 -13.89
CA PHE A 138 3.49 8.23 -13.17
C PHE A 138 2.34 8.46 -14.16
N ILE A 139 1.20 7.84 -13.91
CA ILE A 139 -0.07 8.04 -14.60
C ILE A 139 -1.07 8.50 -13.55
N GLY A 140 -1.60 9.70 -13.70
CA GLY A 140 -2.49 10.26 -12.69
C GLY A 140 -3.54 11.21 -13.24
N TYR A 141 -4.65 11.31 -12.49
CA TYR A 141 -5.72 12.26 -12.72
C TYR A 141 -5.53 13.47 -11.80
N LYS A 142 -5.39 14.65 -12.38
CA LYS A 142 -5.09 15.90 -11.71
C LYS A 142 -6.37 16.66 -11.38
N GLN A 143 -6.40 17.35 -10.23
CA GLN A 143 -7.57 18.10 -9.76
C GLN A 143 -8.11 19.16 -10.74
N ASN A 144 -7.28 19.69 -11.64
CA ASN A 144 -7.71 20.64 -12.67
C ASN A 144 -8.37 20.00 -13.91
N GLY A 145 -8.61 18.68 -13.89
CA GLY A 145 -9.22 17.95 -15.00
C GLY A 145 -8.24 17.45 -16.06
N GLU A 146 -6.94 17.59 -15.84
CA GLU A 146 -5.91 17.01 -16.70
C GLU A 146 -5.49 15.61 -16.23
N LYS A 147 -4.83 14.86 -17.10
CA LYS A 147 -4.07 13.67 -16.72
C LYS A 147 -2.59 13.87 -16.90
N TYR A 148 -1.81 13.21 -16.06
CA TYR A 148 -0.38 12.98 -16.26
C TYR A 148 -0.15 11.66 -16.98
N ILE A 149 0.79 11.65 -17.94
CA ILE A 149 1.47 10.46 -18.44
C ILE A 149 2.96 10.79 -18.42
N GLY A 150 3.67 10.28 -17.41
CA GLY A 150 5.04 10.72 -17.12
C GLY A 150 5.09 12.21 -16.82
N ALA A 151 5.85 12.96 -17.62
CA ALA A 151 6.02 14.41 -17.49
C ALA A 151 4.97 15.25 -18.23
N THR A 152 4.14 14.63 -19.07
CA THR A 152 3.19 15.38 -19.92
C THR A 152 1.80 15.44 -19.30
N THR A 153 1.12 16.58 -19.50
CA THR A 153 -0.28 16.76 -19.12
C THR A 153 -1.16 16.97 -20.36
N SER A 154 -2.41 16.55 -20.27
CA SER A 154 -3.44 16.79 -21.29
C SER A 154 -4.82 16.76 -20.67
N ALA A 155 -5.80 17.43 -21.30
CA ALA A 155 -7.19 17.40 -20.86
C ALA A 155 -7.71 15.95 -20.75
N PHE A 156 -8.50 15.67 -19.69
CA PHE A 156 -8.95 14.30 -19.42
C PHE A 156 -10.38 14.23 -18.89
N GLY A 157 -10.64 14.77 -17.70
CA GLY A 157 -11.92 14.63 -17.01
C GLY A 157 -12.40 15.92 -16.38
N ALA A 158 -13.38 15.83 -15.49
CA ALA A 158 -13.88 16.96 -14.73
C ALA A 158 -12.85 17.45 -13.69
N THR A 159 -12.91 18.70 -13.28
CA THR A 159 -12.15 19.18 -12.12
C THR A 159 -12.69 18.58 -10.83
N TYR A 160 -11.83 18.34 -9.83
CA TYR A 160 -12.24 17.89 -8.51
C TYR A 160 -11.63 18.77 -7.41
N THR A 161 -12.26 18.81 -6.26
CA THR A 161 -11.92 19.68 -5.13
C THR A 161 -11.85 18.90 -3.83
N ALA A 162 -11.44 19.56 -2.75
CA ALA A 162 -11.41 18.97 -1.43
C ALA A 162 -12.74 18.29 -1.08
N GLY A 163 -12.68 17.06 -0.59
CA GLY A 163 -13.83 16.23 -0.24
C GLY A 163 -14.39 15.39 -1.39
N ASP A 164 -14.01 15.62 -2.66
CA ASP A 164 -14.32 14.68 -3.74
C ASP A 164 -13.50 13.38 -3.54
N VAL A 165 -14.14 12.25 -3.83
CA VAL A 165 -13.49 10.93 -3.77
C VAL A 165 -13.10 10.50 -5.18
N ILE A 166 -11.82 10.22 -5.37
CA ILE A 166 -11.27 9.71 -6.62
C ILE A 166 -11.05 8.21 -6.50
N GLY A 167 -11.87 7.43 -7.23
CA GLY A 167 -11.67 6.00 -7.40
C GLY A 167 -10.65 5.74 -8.49
N ILE A 168 -9.74 4.77 -8.24
CA ILE A 168 -8.67 4.38 -9.15
C ILE A 168 -8.77 2.87 -9.35
N ALA A 169 -9.12 2.45 -10.55
CA ALA A 169 -9.26 1.04 -10.94
C ALA A 169 -8.11 0.66 -11.88
N LEU A 170 -7.15 -0.11 -11.37
CA LEU A 170 -5.98 -0.59 -12.11
C LEU A 170 -6.25 -2.00 -12.64
N ASP A 171 -6.34 -2.16 -13.96
CA ASP A 171 -6.49 -3.45 -14.65
C ASP A 171 -5.16 -3.84 -15.32
N LEU A 172 -4.51 -4.86 -14.75
CA LEU A 172 -3.24 -5.41 -15.25
C LEU A 172 -3.45 -6.69 -16.08
N ASP A 173 -4.68 -7.23 -16.12
CA ASP A 173 -5.03 -8.48 -16.79
C ASP A 173 -5.70 -8.28 -18.14
N ASP A 174 -6.10 -7.06 -18.48
CA ASP A 174 -6.66 -6.77 -19.81
C ASP A 174 -5.59 -6.96 -20.89
N GLY A 175 -6.03 -7.32 -22.10
CA GLY A 175 -5.16 -7.35 -23.29
C GLY A 175 -4.46 -6.02 -23.58
N THR A 176 -5.00 -4.92 -23.05
CA THR A 176 -4.39 -3.58 -23.00
C THR A 176 -4.47 -3.07 -21.56
N PRO A 177 -3.47 -3.38 -20.71
CA PRO A 177 -3.48 -2.94 -19.32
C PRO A 177 -3.66 -1.43 -19.19
N HIS A 178 -4.51 -1.02 -18.24
CA HIS A 178 -4.93 0.38 -18.10
C HIS A 178 -5.31 0.74 -16.67
N VAL A 179 -5.43 2.02 -16.41
CA VAL A 179 -6.06 2.56 -15.20
C VAL A 179 -7.29 3.37 -15.61
N GLU A 180 -8.39 3.15 -14.91
CA GLU A 180 -9.62 3.95 -15.05
C GLU A 180 -9.81 4.80 -13.80
N PHE A 181 -10.19 6.07 -14.02
CA PHE A 181 -10.42 7.03 -12.95
C PHE A 181 -11.90 7.33 -12.80
N TYR A 182 -12.32 7.47 -11.55
CA TYR A 182 -13.69 7.82 -11.17
C TYR A 182 -13.67 9.04 -10.28
N LYS A 183 -14.58 9.97 -10.51
CA LYS A 183 -14.88 11.07 -9.59
C LYS A 183 -16.25 10.82 -8.98
N ASN A 184 -16.32 10.65 -7.65
CA ASN A 184 -17.58 10.41 -6.93
C ASN A 184 -18.42 9.30 -7.62
N ASN A 185 -17.78 8.18 -7.95
CA ASN A 185 -18.39 7.03 -8.65
C ASN A 185 -18.78 7.26 -10.14
N SER A 186 -18.43 8.37 -10.72
CA SER A 186 -18.63 8.63 -12.16
C SER A 186 -17.31 8.39 -12.90
N SER A 187 -17.32 7.57 -13.94
CA SER A 187 -16.11 7.34 -14.76
C SER A 187 -15.70 8.61 -15.48
N GLU A 188 -14.43 8.96 -15.38
CA GLU A 188 -13.78 10.05 -16.09
C GLU A 188 -13.01 9.55 -17.32
N GLY A 189 -12.79 8.22 -17.40
CA GLY A 189 -12.15 7.55 -18.52
C GLY A 189 -10.92 6.74 -18.15
N THR A 190 -10.32 6.12 -19.15
CA THR A 190 -9.18 5.21 -19.03
C THR A 190 -7.88 5.82 -19.58
N VAL A 191 -6.76 5.35 -19.03
CA VAL A 191 -5.42 5.65 -19.54
C VAL A 191 -4.64 4.35 -19.64
N ASN A 192 -4.19 3.99 -20.84
CA ASN A 192 -3.39 2.80 -21.07
C ASN A 192 -2.01 2.92 -20.39
N LEU A 193 -1.51 1.81 -19.86
CA LEU A 193 -0.18 1.75 -19.26
C LEU A 193 0.90 1.89 -20.33
N VAL A 194 1.94 2.66 -20.00
CA VAL A 194 3.07 2.90 -20.92
C VAL A 194 3.96 1.66 -21.06
N THR A 195 4.12 0.92 -19.95
CA THR A 195 4.94 -0.29 -19.89
C THR A 195 4.13 -1.40 -19.23
N THR A 196 4.25 -2.63 -19.72
CA THR A 196 3.57 -3.79 -19.16
C THR A 196 4.57 -4.80 -18.60
N GLY A 197 4.11 -5.71 -17.72
CA GLY A 197 4.97 -6.74 -17.12
C GLY A 197 5.95 -6.23 -16.04
N ILE A 198 5.75 -5.02 -15.57
CA ILE A 198 6.45 -4.43 -14.42
C ILE A 198 5.45 -4.17 -13.29
N PRO A 199 5.90 -4.07 -12.03
CA PRO A 199 4.99 -3.72 -10.95
C PRO A 199 4.50 -2.28 -11.07
N TYR A 200 3.21 -2.08 -10.79
CA TYR A 200 2.60 -0.77 -10.57
C TYR A 200 2.10 -0.67 -9.13
N PHE A 201 2.25 0.52 -8.58
CA PHE A 201 1.85 0.90 -7.24
C PHE A 201 0.78 1.99 -7.34
N PHE A 202 -0.16 2.04 -6.41
CA PHE A 202 -0.96 3.26 -6.28
C PHE A 202 -0.07 4.40 -5.79
N SER A 203 -0.35 5.59 -6.27
CA SER A 203 0.52 6.74 -6.08
C SER A 203 -0.27 8.04 -6.07
N ALA A 204 0.32 9.06 -5.49
CA ALA A 204 -0.17 10.43 -5.57
C ALA A 204 0.97 11.34 -6.06
N LYS A 205 0.62 12.54 -6.52
CA LYS A 205 1.60 13.54 -6.93
C LYS A 205 1.12 14.92 -6.48
N THR A 206 2.02 15.68 -5.86
CA THR A 206 1.77 17.09 -5.54
C THR A 206 3.06 17.89 -5.67
N PHE A 207 2.91 19.18 -6.01
CA PHE A 207 4.01 20.15 -6.03
C PHE A 207 3.96 21.10 -4.83
N SER A 208 2.85 21.07 -4.09
CA SER A 208 2.58 22.02 -3.02
C SER A 208 3.10 21.54 -1.67
N GLY A 209 3.52 22.50 -0.83
CA GLY A 209 3.62 22.28 0.60
C GLY A 209 2.25 22.38 1.28
N ALA A 210 2.09 21.69 2.41
CA ALA A 210 0.88 21.65 3.23
C ALA A 210 -0.35 21.01 2.56
N ALA A 211 -0.19 20.26 1.47
CA ALA A 211 -1.27 19.42 0.95
C ALA A 211 -1.51 18.25 1.89
N VAL A 212 -2.79 17.92 2.15
CA VAL A 212 -3.20 16.81 2.99
C VAL A 212 -4.10 15.90 2.18
N TYR A 213 -3.68 14.67 1.96
CA TYR A 213 -4.46 13.66 1.24
C TYR A 213 -4.47 12.31 1.93
N THR A 214 -5.58 11.62 1.80
CA THR A 214 -5.87 10.34 2.44
C THR A 214 -6.23 9.30 1.39
N ALA A 215 -5.78 8.07 1.60
CA ALA A 215 -6.09 6.93 0.77
C ALA A 215 -6.83 5.84 1.56
N ASN A 216 -7.73 5.15 0.89
CA ASN A 216 -8.32 3.89 1.31
C ASN A 216 -7.93 2.82 0.28
N PHE A 217 -7.08 1.87 0.69
CA PHE A 217 -6.66 0.74 -0.14
C PHE A 217 -7.49 -0.52 0.14
N GLY A 218 -8.58 -0.38 0.92
CA GLY A 218 -9.50 -1.45 1.29
C GLY A 218 -9.37 -1.95 2.73
N GLN A 219 -8.50 -1.32 3.54
CA GLN A 219 -8.41 -1.60 4.99
C GLN A 219 -9.66 -1.18 5.76
N SER A 220 -10.45 -0.30 5.19
CA SER A 220 -11.82 0.03 5.61
C SER A 220 -12.79 -0.05 4.42
N ALA A 221 -14.08 -0.01 4.68
CA ALA A 221 -15.09 -0.04 3.62
C ALA A 221 -14.85 1.10 2.62
N PHE A 222 -14.92 0.78 1.33
CA PHE A 222 -14.89 1.80 0.30
C PHE A 222 -16.16 2.67 0.36
N THR A 223 -16.02 3.94 0.02
CA THR A 223 -17.16 4.88 -0.11
C THR A 223 -18.08 4.45 -1.24
N TYR A 224 -17.50 3.96 -2.32
CA TYR A 224 -18.22 3.48 -3.50
C TYR A 224 -17.94 2.01 -3.78
N THR A 225 -18.89 1.34 -4.42
CA THR A 225 -18.67 -0.05 -4.84
C THR A 225 -17.63 -0.10 -5.95
N PRO A 226 -16.53 -0.86 -5.79
CA PRO A 226 -15.55 -1.06 -6.85
C PRO A 226 -16.19 -1.59 -8.14
N PRO A 227 -15.65 -1.31 -9.32
CA PRO A 227 -16.08 -1.95 -10.56
C PRO A 227 -16.01 -3.46 -10.47
N THR A 228 -16.87 -4.15 -11.23
CA THR A 228 -16.95 -5.62 -11.18
C THR A 228 -15.60 -6.28 -11.47
N GLY A 229 -15.16 -7.16 -10.57
CA GLY A 229 -13.90 -7.90 -10.67
C GLY A 229 -12.70 -7.19 -10.07
N PHE A 230 -12.83 -5.94 -9.62
CA PHE A 230 -11.78 -5.24 -8.90
C PHE A 230 -11.86 -5.51 -7.40
N VAL A 231 -10.69 -5.65 -6.79
CA VAL A 231 -10.54 -5.95 -5.36
C VAL A 231 -9.57 -4.97 -4.70
N ALA A 232 -9.56 -4.94 -3.37
CA ALA A 232 -8.59 -4.19 -2.59
C ALA A 232 -7.15 -4.66 -2.84
N LEU A 233 -6.18 -3.76 -2.81
CA LEU A 233 -4.76 -4.12 -2.91
C LEU A 233 -4.26 -4.59 -1.55
N ASN A 234 -4.28 -5.89 -1.34
CA ASN A 234 -3.79 -6.56 -0.15
C ASN A 234 -3.11 -7.88 -0.50
N THR A 235 -2.39 -8.46 0.45
CA THR A 235 -1.59 -9.68 0.22
C THR A 235 -2.44 -10.91 -0.15
N ALA A 236 -3.71 -11.00 0.30
CA ALA A 236 -4.61 -12.11 -0.04
C ALA A 236 -5.12 -12.06 -1.49
N ASN A 237 -5.14 -10.86 -2.08
CA ASN A 237 -5.65 -10.63 -3.43
C ASN A 237 -4.53 -10.62 -4.50
N LEU A 238 -3.28 -10.73 -4.08
CA LEU A 238 -2.16 -10.86 -5.02
C LEU A 238 -2.16 -12.26 -5.66
N ALA A 239 -1.60 -12.35 -6.86
CA ALA A 239 -1.37 -13.64 -7.50
C ALA A 239 -0.55 -14.56 -6.58
N THR A 240 -0.92 -15.83 -6.53
CA THR A 240 -0.17 -16.84 -5.75
C THR A 240 1.28 -16.89 -6.24
N PRO A 241 2.27 -16.75 -5.34
CA PRO A 241 3.66 -16.81 -5.74
C PRO A 241 4.02 -18.19 -6.31
N THR A 242 4.99 -18.24 -7.22
CA THR A 242 5.48 -19.49 -7.83
C THR A 242 5.98 -20.48 -6.78
N ILE A 243 6.47 -19.98 -5.65
CA ILE A 243 6.84 -20.79 -4.47
C ILE A 243 5.87 -20.44 -3.34
N PRO A 244 4.74 -21.15 -3.21
CA PRO A 244 3.74 -20.85 -2.18
C PRO A 244 4.23 -21.12 -0.76
N ASP A 245 5.13 -22.09 -0.60
CA ASP A 245 5.73 -22.47 0.68
C ASP A 245 7.27 -22.42 0.56
N GLY A 246 7.86 -21.31 1.00
CA GLY A 246 9.30 -21.14 1.02
C GLY A 246 10.02 -22.13 1.93
N THR A 247 9.35 -22.69 2.95
CA THR A 247 9.94 -23.68 3.86
C THR A 247 10.23 -25.02 3.18
N ALA A 248 9.55 -25.30 2.06
CA ALA A 248 9.82 -26.47 1.23
C ALA A 248 11.09 -26.32 0.36
N HIS A 249 11.69 -25.11 0.30
CA HIS A 249 12.83 -24.79 -0.56
C HIS A 249 14.02 -24.19 0.18
N PHE A 250 13.83 -23.77 1.44
CA PHE A 250 14.89 -23.24 2.29
C PHE A 250 14.72 -23.70 3.72
N GLN A 251 15.82 -24.15 4.35
CA GLN A 251 15.82 -24.54 5.75
C GLN A 251 17.12 -24.14 6.45
N ALA A 252 17.00 -23.56 7.64
CA ALA A 252 18.10 -23.38 8.57
C ALA A 252 18.08 -24.52 9.58
N THR A 253 19.18 -25.30 9.68
CA THR A 253 19.29 -26.43 10.60
C THR A 253 20.40 -26.17 11.60
N LEU A 254 20.06 -26.19 12.90
CA LEU A 254 21.04 -26.11 13.98
C LEU A 254 21.60 -27.49 14.26
N TYR A 255 22.92 -27.59 14.43
CA TYR A 255 23.57 -28.85 14.84
C TYR A 255 24.70 -28.59 15.83
N THR A 256 25.01 -29.59 16.64
CA THR A 256 26.19 -29.58 17.52
C THR A 256 27.30 -30.36 16.87
N GLY A 257 28.46 -29.75 16.64
CA GLY A 257 29.64 -30.43 16.12
C GLY A 257 30.11 -31.53 17.08
N ASN A 258 30.57 -32.69 16.56
CA ASN A 258 31.10 -33.80 17.32
C ASN A 258 32.54 -34.16 16.93
N GLY A 259 33.18 -33.36 16.08
CA GLY A 259 34.55 -33.57 15.58
C GLY A 259 34.69 -34.72 14.59
N SER A 260 33.61 -35.32 14.12
CA SER A 260 33.62 -36.47 13.20
C SER A 260 32.73 -36.20 11.97
N VAL A 261 33.00 -36.96 10.90
CA VAL A 261 32.13 -36.96 9.72
C VAL A 261 30.76 -37.54 10.09
N ARG A 262 29.69 -36.85 9.73
CA ARG A 262 28.30 -37.29 9.94
C ARG A 262 27.35 -36.68 8.91
N ASN A 263 26.21 -37.29 8.77
CA ASN A 263 25.08 -36.65 8.08
C ASN A 263 24.38 -35.65 9.03
N ILE A 264 23.91 -34.55 8.48
CA ILE A 264 23.04 -33.61 9.16
C ILE A 264 21.69 -33.71 8.46
N ASP A 265 20.71 -34.28 9.16
CA ASP A 265 19.38 -34.46 8.65
C ASP A 265 18.59 -33.14 8.81
N GLN A 266 17.85 -32.77 7.79
CA GLN A 266 16.91 -31.67 7.86
C GLN A 266 15.69 -32.11 8.67
N THR A 267 15.35 -31.36 9.72
CA THR A 267 14.26 -31.71 10.65
C THR A 267 13.02 -30.84 10.47
N GLY A 268 13.02 -29.95 9.47
CA GLY A 268 11.92 -29.05 9.16
C GLY A 268 10.90 -29.65 8.18
N ASN A 269 10.13 -28.76 7.56
CA ASN A 269 9.06 -29.11 6.63
C ASN A 269 9.56 -29.48 5.21
N SER A 270 10.87 -29.58 5.00
CA SER A 270 11.46 -29.79 3.69
C SER A 270 12.19 -31.10 3.58
N THR A 271 12.00 -31.76 2.43
CA THR A 271 12.68 -33.01 2.05
C THR A 271 13.56 -32.84 0.81
N PHE A 272 13.89 -31.60 0.44
CA PHE A 272 14.70 -31.32 -0.73
C PHE A 272 16.19 -31.60 -0.48
N GLN A 273 16.91 -31.92 -1.56
CA GLN A 273 18.36 -31.92 -1.53
C GLN A 273 18.84 -30.48 -1.70
N PRO A 274 19.64 -29.91 -0.77
CA PRO A 274 20.15 -28.56 -0.94
C PRO A 274 21.10 -28.44 -2.12
N ASP A 275 20.90 -27.46 -2.99
CA ASP A 275 21.85 -27.07 -4.05
C ASP A 275 22.94 -26.14 -3.51
N PHE A 276 22.67 -25.47 -2.38
CA PHE A 276 23.60 -24.57 -1.72
C PHE A 276 23.56 -24.78 -0.20
N VAL A 277 24.74 -24.89 0.41
CA VAL A 277 24.92 -24.98 1.86
C VAL A 277 25.94 -23.93 2.28
N TRP A 278 25.59 -23.13 3.28
CA TRP A 278 26.45 -22.07 3.81
C TRP A 278 26.66 -22.23 5.29
#